data_7ca256f4b5935ced57a1ef1f36ef015c
#
_entry.id   7ca256f4b5935ced57a1ef1f36ef015c
#
_cell.length_a   1.000
_cell.length_b   1.000
_cell.length_c   1.000
_cell.angle_alpha   90.00
_cell.angle_beta   90.00
_cell.angle_gamma   90.00
#
_symmetry.space_group_name_H-M   'P 1'
#
loop_
_entity.id
_entity.type
_entity.pdbx_description
1 polymer ?
#
loop_
_entity_poly.entity_id
_entity_poly.type
_entity_poly.pdbx_seq_one_letter_code
_entity_poly.pdbx_strand_id
1 'polypeptide(L)'
;MRTLTLPGGARVAVVAAQWRDAFAVVTRGRVQLELRDGAPGPVLGRDACFWLRDTGVRALRNPDRRTATVRIHTPDNGPWRNDMTSGNDTAVAAGPAAGRTGHRFRRLAGTGLLATLAAVLVTTLAAALARALGVDFAIPDGGERIPLGGFAVVTGFFSVVGVVLAAALLRWSARPAARFGWTAGTLTAISLVPPFLVGADAATVAALVGLHLVAAAVMIPALTRSLRAG
;
A
#
# COMPACT_ATOMS: atom_id res chain seq x y z
N MET A 1 3.71 -5.83 -19.43
CA MET A 1 4.98 -6.57 -19.61
C MET A 1 5.59 -6.21 -20.95
N ARG A 2 6.86 -5.78 -21.00
CA ARG A 2 7.57 -5.35 -22.22
C ARG A 2 8.88 -6.12 -22.37
N THR A 3 9.25 -6.51 -23.56
CA THR A 3 10.54 -7.15 -23.84
C THR A 3 11.44 -6.14 -24.57
N LEU A 4 12.63 -5.92 -24.01
CA LEU A 4 13.67 -5.09 -24.61
C LEU A 4 14.76 -5.99 -25.16
N THR A 5 15.04 -5.87 -26.45
CA THR A 5 16.10 -6.60 -27.13
C THR A 5 17.25 -5.65 -27.42
N LEU A 6 18.43 -5.96 -26.92
CA LEU A 6 19.66 -5.17 -27.09
C LEU A 6 20.63 -5.93 -27.98
N PRO A 7 20.83 -5.53 -29.22
CA PRO A 7 21.92 -6.04 -30.07
C PRO A 7 23.29 -5.88 -29.40
N GLY A 8 24.28 -6.58 -29.89
CA GLY A 8 25.64 -6.48 -29.35
C GLY A 8 26.18 -5.05 -29.37
N GLY A 9 26.70 -4.58 -28.25
CA GLY A 9 27.17 -3.20 -28.07
C GLY A 9 26.08 -2.14 -27.92
N ALA A 10 24.80 -2.48 -28.10
CA ALA A 10 23.71 -1.52 -28.01
C ALA A 10 23.56 -0.92 -26.62
N ARG A 11 23.15 0.34 -26.60
CA ARG A 11 22.88 1.13 -25.40
C ARG A 11 21.46 1.70 -25.47
N VAL A 12 20.72 1.56 -24.38
CA VAL A 12 19.36 2.13 -24.28
C VAL A 12 19.29 2.97 -23.02
N ALA A 13 18.88 4.22 -23.18
CA ALA A 13 18.71 5.14 -22.05
C ALA A 13 17.51 4.72 -21.18
N VAL A 14 17.70 4.77 -19.87
CA VAL A 14 16.64 4.57 -18.89
C VAL A 14 16.00 5.92 -18.60
N VAL A 15 14.83 6.17 -19.17
CA VAL A 15 14.07 7.39 -18.91
C VAL A 15 13.28 7.19 -17.62
N ALA A 16 13.66 7.90 -16.57
CA ALA A 16 13.09 7.74 -15.22
C ALA A 16 11.55 7.80 -15.17
N ALA A 17 10.91 8.57 -16.07
CA ALA A 17 9.46 8.66 -16.16
C ALA A 17 8.80 7.37 -16.66
N GLN A 18 9.45 6.65 -17.59
CA GLN A 18 8.93 5.42 -18.20
C GLN A 18 9.20 4.16 -17.35
N TRP A 19 10.22 4.22 -16.47
CA TRP A 19 10.75 3.06 -15.76
C TRP A 19 10.60 3.16 -14.24
N ARG A 20 9.83 4.14 -13.77
CA ARG A 20 9.73 4.53 -12.35
C ARG A 20 9.38 3.39 -11.39
N ASP A 21 8.57 2.44 -11.81
CA ASP A 21 8.15 1.29 -10.99
C ASP A 21 8.43 -0.03 -11.74
N ALA A 22 9.42 -0.01 -12.65
CA ALA A 22 9.74 -1.17 -13.45
C ALA A 22 10.72 -2.10 -12.75
N PHE A 23 10.37 -3.37 -12.78
CA PHE A 23 11.23 -4.48 -12.41
C PHE A 23 11.69 -5.19 -13.66
N ALA A 24 12.99 -5.38 -13.81
CA ALA A 24 13.59 -5.97 -14.99
C ALA A 24 14.27 -7.29 -14.68
N VAL A 25 14.17 -8.23 -15.61
CA VAL A 25 14.82 -9.55 -15.55
C VAL A 25 15.60 -9.77 -16.84
N VAL A 26 16.88 -10.09 -16.75
CA VAL A 26 17.70 -10.49 -17.89
C VAL A 26 17.36 -11.93 -18.26
N THR A 27 16.70 -12.13 -19.41
CA THR A 27 16.30 -13.49 -19.85
C THR A 27 17.32 -14.14 -20.77
N ARG A 28 18.18 -13.33 -21.42
CA ARG A 28 19.24 -13.83 -22.31
C ARG A 28 20.39 -12.83 -22.38
N GLY A 29 21.62 -13.33 -22.46
CA GLY A 29 22.84 -12.52 -22.58
C GLY A 29 23.24 -11.86 -21.27
N ARG A 30 24.00 -10.76 -21.37
CA ARG A 30 24.46 -9.95 -20.24
C ARG A 30 24.11 -8.47 -20.50
N VAL A 31 23.82 -7.74 -19.44
CA VAL A 31 23.51 -6.32 -19.49
C VAL A 31 24.33 -5.59 -18.42
N GLN A 32 25.04 -4.55 -18.84
CA GLN A 32 25.74 -3.65 -17.93
C GLN A 32 24.87 -2.47 -17.62
N LEU A 33 24.78 -2.13 -16.34
CA LEU A 33 24.11 -0.91 -15.87
C LEU A 33 25.08 0.26 -16.01
N GLU A 34 24.61 1.40 -16.52
CA GLU A 34 25.36 2.66 -16.49
C GLU A 34 24.75 3.58 -15.44
N LEU A 35 25.56 4.10 -14.54
CA LEU A 35 25.13 4.97 -13.45
C LEU A 35 25.08 6.44 -13.90
N ARG A 36 24.52 7.28 -13.04
CA ARG A 36 24.23 8.70 -13.33
C ARG A 36 25.48 9.53 -13.59
N ASP A 37 26.59 9.16 -13.00
CA ASP A 37 27.93 9.75 -13.15
C ASP A 37 28.68 9.28 -14.40
N GLY A 38 28.06 8.42 -15.22
CA GLY A 38 28.69 7.80 -16.38
C GLY A 38 29.60 6.62 -16.06
N ALA A 39 29.75 6.28 -14.78
CA ALA A 39 30.53 5.13 -14.38
C ALA A 39 29.86 3.81 -14.81
N PRO A 40 30.68 2.81 -15.23
CA PRO A 40 30.17 1.48 -15.50
C PRO A 40 29.71 0.81 -14.20
N GLY A 41 28.43 0.51 -14.10
CA GLY A 41 27.86 -0.26 -13.02
C GLY A 41 28.03 -1.78 -13.22
N PRO A 42 27.38 -2.59 -12.38
CA PRO A 42 27.50 -4.05 -12.44
C PRO A 42 27.02 -4.62 -13.77
N VAL A 43 27.66 -5.72 -14.19
CA VAL A 43 27.22 -6.55 -15.31
C VAL A 43 26.30 -7.64 -14.80
N LEU A 44 25.07 -7.67 -15.27
CA LEU A 44 24.03 -8.60 -14.88
C LEU A 44 23.91 -9.70 -15.95
N GLY A 45 24.00 -10.96 -15.52
CA GLY A 45 23.83 -12.13 -16.38
C GLY A 45 22.38 -12.61 -16.45
N ARG A 46 22.20 -13.76 -17.13
CA ARG A 46 20.90 -14.42 -17.22
C ARG A 46 20.28 -14.66 -15.84
N ASP A 47 18.96 -14.49 -15.77
CA ASP A 47 18.10 -14.61 -14.57
C ASP A 47 18.38 -13.58 -13.48
N ALA A 48 19.30 -12.62 -13.72
CA ALA A 48 19.49 -11.50 -12.82
C ALA A 48 18.27 -10.57 -12.86
N CYS A 49 17.84 -10.17 -11.66
CA CYS A 49 16.70 -9.30 -11.44
C CYS A 49 17.18 -7.96 -10.88
N PHE A 50 16.60 -6.86 -11.33
CA PHE A 50 16.94 -5.53 -10.81
C PHE A 50 15.77 -4.56 -10.89
N TRP A 51 15.74 -3.63 -9.94
CA TRP A 51 14.81 -2.51 -9.94
C TRP A 51 15.47 -1.32 -10.64
N LEU A 52 14.68 -0.60 -11.42
CA LEU A 52 15.14 0.61 -12.11
C LEU A 52 14.83 1.89 -11.32
N ARG A 53 14.03 1.76 -10.27
CA ARG A 53 13.66 2.88 -9.42
C ARG A 53 14.77 3.24 -8.45
N ASP A 54 15.08 4.53 -8.36
CA ASP A 54 16.01 5.14 -7.38
C ASP A 54 17.43 4.51 -7.34
N THR A 55 17.78 3.70 -8.34
CA THR A 55 19.08 3.01 -8.43
C THR A 55 20.18 3.86 -9.06
N GLY A 56 19.85 5.07 -9.53
CA GLY A 56 20.81 5.91 -10.23
C GLY A 56 21.21 5.41 -11.63
N VAL A 57 20.56 4.36 -12.14
CA VAL A 57 20.83 3.82 -13.49
C VAL A 57 20.33 4.79 -14.54
N ARG A 58 21.22 5.15 -15.47
CA ARG A 58 20.93 6.06 -16.59
C ARG A 58 20.73 5.33 -17.91
N ALA A 59 21.42 4.22 -18.10
CA ALA A 59 21.29 3.41 -19.30
C ALA A 59 21.58 1.92 -19.04
N LEU A 60 21.07 1.09 -19.93
CA LEU A 60 21.40 -0.32 -20.06
C LEU A 60 22.27 -0.51 -21.30
N ARG A 61 23.41 -1.14 -21.16
CA ARG A 61 24.34 -1.45 -22.24
C ARG A 61 24.50 -2.94 -22.38
N ASN A 62 24.50 -3.45 -23.58
CA ASN A 62 24.92 -4.83 -23.83
C ASN A 62 26.44 -4.86 -24.05
N PRO A 63 27.23 -5.44 -23.12
CA PRO A 63 28.68 -5.48 -23.25
C PRO A 63 29.18 -6.53 -24.24
N ASP A 64 28.31 -7.47 -24.65
CA ASP A 64 28.67 -8.59 -25.50
C ASP A 64 28.38 -8.31 -26.99
N ARG A 65 28.92 -9.15 -27.87
CA ARG A 65 28.62 -9.13 -29.31
C ARG A 65 27.30 -9.83 -29.63
N ARG A 66 26.78 -10.68 -28.75
CA ARG A 66 25.51 -11.40 -28.90
C ARG A 66 24.37 -10.58 -28.34
N THR A 67 23.18 -10.76 -28.89
CA THR A 67 21.97 -10.08 -28.42
C THR A 67 21.63 -10.46 -26.97
N ALA A 68 21.37 -9.45 -26.15
CA ALA A 68 20.80 -9.59 -24.83
C ALA A 68 19.30 -9.29 -24.84
N THR A 69 18.54 -9.94 -23.98
CA THR A 69 17.09 -9.73 -23.85
C THR A 69 16.74 -9.49 -22.39
N VAL A 70 16.01 -8.41 -22.15
CA VAL A 70 15.53 -8.00 -20.83
C VAL A 70 14.02 -7.95 -20.85
N ARG A 71 13.38 -8.64 -19.93
CA ARG A 71 11.94 -8.51 -19.68
C ARG A 71 11.69 -7.46 -18.63
N ILE A 72 10.84 -6.51 -18.95
CA ILE A 72 10.49 -5.41 -18.07
C ILE A 72 9.04 -5.60 -17.64
N HIS A 73 8.87 -5.71 -16.36
CA HIS A 73 7.57 -5.78 -15.70
C HIS A 73 7.26 -4.41 -15.11
N THR A 74 6.38 -3.68 -15.76
CA THR A 74 5.75 -2.48 -15.19
C THR A 74 4.44 -2.92 -14.56
N PRO A 75 4.14 -2.56 -13.31
CA PRO A 75 2.80 -2.73 -12.78
C PRO A 75 1.83 -1.97 -13.69
N ASP A 76 0.76 -2.62 -14.12
CA ASP A 76 -0.26 -2.03 -14.98
C ASP A 76 -0.93 -0.82 -14.28
N ASN A 77 -0.45 0.36 -14.59
CA ASN A 77 -1.07 1.63 -14.19
C ASN A 77 -0.97 2.64 -15.34
N GLY A 78 -1.68 2.39 -16.43
CA GLY A 78 -1.89 3.41 -17.44
C GLY A 78 -1.80 2.94 -18.89
N PRO A 79 -2.52 3.60 -19.82
CA PRO A 79 -2.55 3.26 -21.24
C PRO A 79 -1.22 3.64 -21.90
N TRP A 80 -0.40 2.64 -22.21
CA TRP A 80 0.73 2.79 -23.09
C TRP A 80 0.22 2.74 -24.54
N ARG A 81 -0.02 3.88 -25.13
CA ARG A 81 -0.16 3.96 -26.59
C ARG A 81 1.19 3.68 -27.21
N ASN A 82 1.20 2.71 -28.12
CA ASN A 82 2.26 2.50 -29.09
C ASN A 82 2.25 3.68 -30.06
N ASP A 83 3.10 4.66 -29.85
CA ASP A 83 3.48 5.62 -30.88
C ASP A 83 5.00 5.61 -30.99
N MET A 84 5.50 4.64 -31.75
CA MET A 84 6.78 4.73 -32.41
C MET A 84 6.52 5.17 -33.85
N THR A 85 6.25 6.43 -34.04
CA THR A 85 6.47 7.10 -35.35
C THR A 85 7.52 8.17 -35.10
N SER A 86 8.57 8.05 -35.90
CA SER A 86 9.67 8.99 -36.11
C SER A 86 9.17 10.43 -36.18
N GLY A 87 9.89 11.35 -35.58
CA GLY A 87 9.68 12.78 -35.80
C GLY A 87 10.28 13.59 -34.66
N ASN A 88 11.37 14.30 -34.95
CA ASN A 88 11.80 15.47 -34.18
C ASN A 88 10.61 16.33 -33.84
N ASP A 89 10.41 16.58 -32.54
CA ASP A 89 9.98 17.89 -32.08
C ASP A 89 10.14 18.02 -30.58
N THR A 90 10.86 19.06 -30.24
CA THR A 90 11.10 19.57 -28.90
C THR A 90 9.78 20.11 -28.33
N ALA A 91 9.16 19.36 -27.43
CA ALA A 91 8.12 19.89 -26.55
C ALA A 91 8.30 19.35 -25.14
N VAL A 92 8.78 20.23 -24.27
CA VAL A 92 8.81 20.05 -22.83
C VAL A 92 7.36 20.02 -22.33
N ALA A 93 6.81 18.81 -22.20
CA ALA A 93 5.57 18.62 -21.48
C ALA A 93 5.87 17.97 -20.13
N ALA A 94 5.83 18.77 -19.09
CA ALA A 94 5.87 18.32 -17.70
C ALA A 94 4.72 17.33 -17.45
N GLY A 95 5.05 16.04 -17.32
CA GLY A 95 4.07 14.96 -17.20
C GLY A 95 3.52 14.80 -15.78
N PRO A 96 2.23 14.48 -15.63
CA PRO A 96 1.48 14.47 -14.36
C PRO A 96 1.60 13.18 -13.53
N ALA A 97 2.67 12.39 -13.67
CA ALA A 97 2.75 11.08 -13.00
C ALA A 97 3.17 11.14 -11.51
N ALA A 98 3.97 12.15 -11.12
CA ALA A 98 4.31 12.38 -9.71
C ALA A 98 3.09 12.84 -8.89
N GLY A 99 2.14 13.52 -9.53
CA GLY A 99 0.90 13.97 -8.92
C GLY A 99 -0.06 12.83 -8.54
N ARG A 100 -0.11 11.74 -9.32
CA ARG A 100 -1.10 10.67 -9.09
C ARG A 100 -0.82 9.84 -7.85
N THR A 101 0.42 9.45 -7.59
CA THR A 101 0.77 8.69 -6.38
C THR A 101 0.59 9.55 -5.14
N GLY A 102 1.04 10.81 -5.17
CA GLY A 102 0.82 11.77 -4.10
C GLY A 102 -0.67 12.03 -3.84
N HIS A 103 -1.48 12.13 -4.90
CA HIS A 103 -2.92 12.32 -4.78
C HIS A 103 -3.63 11.10 -4.14
N ARG A 104 -3.22 9.88 -4.48
CA ARG A 104 -3.73 8.64 -3.88
C ARG A 104 -3.44 8.56 -2.38
N PHE A 105 -2.20 8.86 -1.97
CA PHE A 105 -1.83 8.90 -0.56
C PHE A 105 -2.57 10.00 0.20
N ARG A 106 -2.67 11.21 -0.36
CA ARG A 106 -3.45 12.30 0.25
C ARG A 106 -4.91 11.94 0.41
N ARG A 107 -5.52 11.33 -0.61
CA ARG A 107 -6.90 10.85 -0.54
C ARG A 107 -7.08 9.76 0.51
N LEU A 108 -6.18 8.77 0.56
CA LEU A 108 -6.20 7.73 1.58
C LEU A 108 -6.04 8.33 2.99
N ALA A 109 -5.11 9.27 3.17
CA ALA A 109 -4.91 9.95 4.45
C ALA A 109 -6.15 10.75 4.87
N GLY A 110 -6.75 11.52 3.96
CA GLY A 110 -7.98 12.26 4.22
C GLY A 110 -9.17 11.34 4.55
N THR A 111 -9.40 10.30 3.75
CA THR A 111 -10.45 9.29 4.02
C THR A 111 -10.17 8.56 5.33
N GLY A 112 -8.90 8.20 5.59
CA GLY A 112 -8.48 7.53 6.81
C GLY A 112 -8.72 8.38 8.05
N LEU A 113 -8.39 9.68 8.00
CA LEU A 113 -8.64 10.62 9.09
C LEU A 113 -10.14 10.74 9.39
N LEU A 114 -10.95 10.97 8.35
CA LEU A 114 -12.41 11.08 8.51
C LEU A 114 -13.02 9.77 9.04
N ALA A 115 -12.59 8.63 8.54
CA ALA A 115 -13.05 7.33 9.01
C ALA A 115 -12.62 7.07 10.47
N THR A 116 -11.41 7.47 10.87
CA THR A 116 -10.93 7.38 12.24
C THR A 116 -11.79 8.24 13.18
N LEU A 117 -12.03 9.49 12.82
CA LEU A 117 -12.89 10.38 13.62
C LEU A 117 -14.32 9.83 13.74
N ALA A 118 -14.90 9.34 12.65
CA ALA A 118 -16.21 8.71 12.64
C ALA A 118 -16.23 7.45 13.51
N ALA A 119 -15.23 6.57 13.40
CA ALA A 119 -15.13 5.35 14.21
C ALA A 119 -15.03 5.67 15.71
N VAL A 120 -14.16 6.62 16.09
CA VAL A 120 -14.01 7.07 17.48
C VAL A 120 -15.32 7.62 18.03
N LEU A 121 -15.98 8.51 17.27
CA LEU A 121 -17.23 9.12 17.69
C LEU A 121 -18.34 8.07 17.88
N VAL A 122 -18.57 7.23 16.85
CA VAL A 122 -19.65 6.23 16.87
C VAL A 122 -19.37 5.17 17.95
N THR A 123 -18.14 4.72 18.12
CA THR A 123 -17.78 3.75 19.17
C THR A 123 -17.94 4.34 20.57
N THR A 124 -17.54 5.59 20.79
CA THR A 124 -17.69 6.26 22.10
C THR A 124 -19.17 6.49 22.42
N LEU A 125 -19.98 6.90 21.44
CA LEU A 125 -21.43 7.05 21.61
C LEU A 125 -22.11 5.70 21.90
N ALA A 126 -21.72 4.64 21.18
CA ALA A 126 -22.24 3.30 21.44
C ALA A 126 -21.86 2.79 22.82
N ALA A 127 -20.63 3.06 23.29
CA ALA A 127 -20.21 2.73 24.66
C ALA A 127 -20.99 3.54 25.72
N ALA A 128 -21.23 4.83 25.47
CA ALA A 128 -22.04 5.66 26.34
C ALA A 128 -23.50 5.16 26.43
N LEU A 129 -24.07 4.76 25.27
CA LEU A 129 -25.42 4.18 25.22
C LEU A 129 -25.48 2.84 25.95
N ALA A 130 -24.51 1.94 25.75
CA ALA A 130 -24.46 0.66 26.49
C ALA A 130 -24.38 0.89 27.99
N ARG A 131 -23.59 1.87 28.45
CA ARG A 131 -23.52 2.27 29.83
C ARG A 131 -24.86 2.82 30.33
N ALA A 132 -25.56 3.64 29.58
CA ALA A 132 -26.89 4.14 29.95
C ALA A 132 -27.95 3.03 30.04
N LEU A 133 -27.75 1.92 29.32
CA LEU A 133 -28.58 0.72 29.38
C LEU A 133 -28.17 -0.26 30.51
N GLY A 134 -27.22 0.13 31.39
CA GLY A 134 -26.83 -0.64 32.55
C GLY A 134 -25.61 -1.56 32.38
N VAL A 135 -24.85 -1.41 31.27
CA VAL A 135 -23.58 -2.15 31.12
C VAL A 135 -22.48 -1.44 31.90
N ASP A 136 -21.92 -2.08 32.90
CA ASP A 136 -20.95 -1.46 33.79
C ASP A 136 -19.52 -1.40 33.28
N PHE A 137 -19.15 -2.20 32.27
CA PHE A 137 -17.78 -2.34 31.74
C PHE A 137 -16.74 -2.59 32.87
N ALA A 138 -17.13 -3.31 33.93
CA ALA A 138 -16.24 -3.67 35.02
C ALA A 138 -15.37 -4.87 34.66
N ILE A 139 -14.10 -4.81 35.04
CA ILE A 139 -13.15 -5.93 34.90
C ILE A 139 -13.07 -6.61 36.25
N PRO A 140 -13.31 -7.95 36.37
CA PRO A 140 -13.40 -8.67 37.64
C PRO A 140 -12.17 -8.55 38.53
N ASP A 141 -10.97 -8.49 37.95
CA ASP A 141 -9.69 -8.56 38.68
C ASP A 141 -9.26 -7.23 39.33
N GLY A 142 -9.99 -6.13 39.17
CA GLY A 142 -9.57 -4.83 39.76
C GLY A 142 -10.71 -3.92 40.18
N GLY A 143 -11.96 -4.28 39.95
CA GLY A 143 -13.09 -3.39 40.24
C GLY A 143 -13.10 -2.07 39.48
N GLU A 144 -12.15 -1.88 38.58
CA GLU A 144 -12.00 -0.65 37.82
C GLU A 144 -12.89 -0.69 36.57
N ARG A 145 -13.65 0.40 36.37
CA ARG A 145 -14.50 0.56 35.18
C ARG A 145 -13.71 1.16 34.05
N ILE A 146 -13.84 0.60 32.87
CA ILE A 146 -13.21 1.18 31.65
C ILE A 146 -13.81 2.57 31.39
N PRO A 147 -13.04 3.67 31.46
CA PRO A 147 -13.56 5.00 31.22
C PRO A 147 -13.96 5.17 29.73
N LEU A 148 -14.99 5.99 29.44
CA LEU A 148 -15.43 6.26 28.07
C LEU A 148 -14.28 6.78 27.18
N GLY A 149 -13.39 7.59 27.73
CA GLY A 149 -12.19 8.04 27.05
C GLY A 149 -11.24 6.91 26.62
N GLY A 150 -11.21 5.80 27.37
CA GLY A 150 -10.44 4.61 27.02
C GLY A 150 -10.88 4.00 25.69
N PHE A 151 -12.19 3.92 25.45
CA PHE A 151 -12.72 3.44 24.14
C PHE A 151 -12.31 4.36 22.99
N ALA A 152 -12.33 5.69 23.20
CA ALA A 152 -11.89 6.66 22.20
C ALA A 152 -10.40 6.49 21.86
N VAL A 153 -9.53 6.37 22.88
CA VAL A 153 -8.09 6.21 22.70
C VAL A 153 -7.76 4.91 21.98
N VAL A 154 -8.31 3.79 22.43
CA VAL A 154 -8.04 2.47 21.84
C VAL A 154 -8.57 2.41 20.41
N THR A 155 -9.80 2.87 20.14
CA THR A 155 -10.34 2.93 18.78
C THR A 155 -9.51 3.83 17.88
N GLY A 156 -9.11 5.00 18.37
CA GLY A 156 -8.25 5.92 17.62
C GLY A 156 -6.91 5.30 17.26
N PHE A 157 -6.23 4.67 18.22
CA PHE A 157 -4.95 4.01 18.01
C PHE A 157 -5.04 2.91 16.93
N PHE A 158 -5.97 1.96 17.09
CA PHE A 158 -6.11 0.88 16.12
C PHE A 158 -6.62 1.35 14.75
N SER A 159 -7.41 2.42 14.70
CA SER A 159 -7.80 3.06 13.43
C SER A 159 -6.59 3.63 12.70
N VAL A 160 -5.66 4.30 13.40
CA VAL A 160 -4.41 4.79 12.82
C VAL A 160 -3.56 3.62 12.31
N VAL A 161 -3.43 2.53 13.08
CA VAL A 161 -2.74 1.30 12.62
C VAL A 161 -3.38 0.77 11.34
N GLY A 162 -4.71 0.75 11.24
CA GLY A 162 -5.44 0.36 10.03
C GLY A 162 -5.12 1.26 8.83
N VAL A 163 -5.03 2.59 9.02
CA VAL A 163 -4.63 3.54 7.96
C VAL A 163 -3.19 3.31 7.52
N VAL A 164 -2.26 3.09 8.45
CA VAL A 164 -0.86 2.78 8.13
C VAL A 164 -0.75 1.47 7.35
N LEU A 165 -1.48 0.44 7.75
CA LEU A 165 -1.55 -0.83 7.03
C LEU A 165 -2.10 -0.64 5.61
N ALA A 166 -3.17 0.15 5.44
CA ALA A 166 -3.73 0.48 4.14
C ALA A 166 -2.72 1.22 3.25
N ALA A 167 -1.97 2.18 3.82
CA ALA A 167 -0.92 2.92 3.14
C ALA A 167 0.25 2.01 2.72
N ALA A 168 0.66 1.10 3.58
CA ALA A 168 1.69 0.10 3.30
C ALA A 168 1.25 -0.83 2.16
N LEU A 169 0.04 -1.34 2.20
CA LEU A 169 -0.50 -2.19 1.14
C LEU A 169 -0.70 -1.43 -0.18
N LEU A 170 -1.09 -0.14 -0.13
CA LEU A 170 -1.15 0.71 -1.33
C LEU A 170 0.23 0.84 -1.99
N ARG A 171 1.30 0.84 -1.18
CA ARG A 171 2.68 1.01 -1.65
C ARG A 171 3.28 -0.28 -2.21
N TRP A 172 3.01 -1.43 -1.56
CA TRP A 172 3.75 -2.68 -1.82
C TRP A 172 2.88 -3.81 -2.36
N SER A 173 1.57 -3.61 -2.56
CA SER A 173 0.68 -4.69 -2.97
C SER A 173 0.09 -4.46 -4.36
N ALA A 174 0.04 -5.52 -5.18
CA ALA A 174 -0.63 -5.50 -6.48
C ALA A 174 -2.17 -5.47 -6.35
N ARG A 175 -2.74 -5.91 -5.22
CA ARG A 175 -4.18 -5.94 -4.94
C ARG A 175 -4.46 -5.37 -3.54
N PRO A 176 -4.20 -4.05 -3.31
CA PRO A 176 -4.21 -3.48 -1.97
C PRO A 176 -5.57 -3.60 -1.28
N ALA A 177 -6.67 -3.35 -1.98
CA ALA A 177 -8.01 -3.40 -1.41
C ALA A 177 -8.43 -4.81 -0.97
N ALA A 178 -8.13 -5.83 -1.77
CA ALA A 178 -8.46 -7.22 -1.42
C ALA A 178 -7.63 -7.71 -0.23
N ARG A 179 -6.31 -7.46 -0.26
CA ARG A 179 -5.42 -7.84 0.84
C ARG A 179 -5.76 -7.10 2.13
N PHE A 180 -6.07 -5.80 2.04
CA PHE A 180 -6.52 -5.03 3.19
C PHE A 180 -7.79 -5.62 3.81
N GLY A 181 -8.82 -5.91 2.99
CA GLY A 181 -10.08 -6.49 3.47
C GLY A 181 -9.87 -7.82 4.20
N TRP A 182 -9.07 -8.72 3.65
CA TRP A 182 -8.74 -9.99 4.30
C TRP A 182 -7.94 -9.79 5.59
N THR A 183 -6.87 -8.99 5.57
CA THR A 183 -6.04 -8.76 6.75
C THR A 183 -6.83 -8.07 7.87
N ALA A 184 -7.59 -7.04 7.54
CA ALA A 184 -8.41 -6.32 8.52
C ALA A 184 -9.52 -7.22 9.09
N GLY A 185 -10.19 -8.02 8.25
CA GLY A 185 -11.20 -8.98 8.68
C GLY A 185 -10.61 -10.04 9.63
N THR A 186 -9.47 -10.62 9.29
CA THR A 186 -8.77 -11.59 10.15
C THR A 186 -8.34 -10.97 11.49
N LEU A 187 -7.74 -9.76 11.45
CA LEU A 187 -7.36 -9.07 12.69
C LEU A 187 -8.58 -8.73 13.55
N THR A 188 -9.69 -8.32 12.95
CA THR A 188 -10.95 -8.10 13.67
C THR A 188 -11.43 -9.40 14.32
N ALA A 189 -11.44 -10.53 13.58
CA ALA A 189 -11.85 -11.81 14.15
C ALA A 189 -10.98 -12.23 15.34
N ILE A 190 -9.66 -12.06 15.22
CA ILE A 190 -8.71 -12.33 16.32
C ILE A 190 -8.98 -11.40 17.52
N SER A 191 -9.28 -10.12 17.28
CA SER A 191 -9.54 -9.13 18.34
C SER A 191 -10.86 -9.34 19.07
N LEU A 192 -11.75 -10.20 18.56
CA LEU A 192 -12.96 -10.60 19.27
C LEU A 192 -12.71 -11.68 20.34
N VAL A 193 -11.54 -12.32 20.38
CA VAL A 193 -11.23 -13.38 21.36
C VAL A 193 -11.02 -12.82 22.77
N PRO A 194 -10.22 -11.76 23.01
CA PRO A 194 -9.95 -11.23 24.34
C PRO A 194 -11.19 -10.93 25.19
N PRO A 195 -12.27 -10.32 24.67
CA PRO A 195 -13.48 -10.08 25.47
C PRO A 195 -14.07 -11.33 26.18
N PHE A 196 -13.88 -12.51 25.58
CA PHE A 196 -14.35 -13.78 26.18
C PHE A 196 -13.40 -14.35 27.23
N LEU A 197 -12.16 -13.86 27.32
CA LEU A 197 -11.12 -14.36 28.19
C LEU A 197 -11.00 -13.54 29.51
N VAL A 198 -11.55 -12.32 29.53
CA VAL A 198 -11.41 -11.41 30.69
C VAL A 198 -12.38 -11.70 31.83
N GLY A 199 -13.22 -12.74 31.74
CA GLY A 199 -14.13 -13.13 32.82
C GLY A 199 -15.23 -12.10 33.14
N ALA A 200 -15.49 -11.14 32.25
CA ALA A 200 -16.53 -10.14 32.38
C ALA A 200 -17.93 -10.79 32.21
N ASP A 201 -18.96 -10.11 32.74
CA ASP A 201 -20.34 -10.55 32.56
C ASP A 201 -20.76 -10.55 31.06
N ALA A 202 -21.80 -11.33 30.74
CA ALA A 202 -22.24 -11.53 29.37
C ALA A 202 -22.67 -10.22 28.65
N ALA A 203 -23.22 -9.26 29.37
CA ALA A 203 -23.64 -7.97 28.83
C ALA A 203 -22.42 -7.13 28.45
N THR A 204 -21.41 -7.11 29.30
CA THR A 204 -20.12 -6.44 29.03
C THR A 204 -19.41 -7.09 27.86
N VAL A 205 -19.33 -8.43 27.80
CA VAL A 205 -18.73 -9.15 26.63
C VAL A 205 -19.47 -8.80 25.36
N ALA A 206 -20.79 -8.88 25.32
CA ALA A 206 -21.60 -8.55 24.15
C ALA A 206 -21.41 -7.09 23.70
N ALA A 207 -21.34 -6.15 24.67
CA ALA A 207 -21.08 -4.75 24.36
C ALA A 207 -19.67 -4.56 23.76
N LEU A 208 -18.63 -5.16 24.33
CA LEU A 208 -17.26 -5.07 23.81
C LEU A 208 -17.15 -5.65 22.39
N VAL A 209 -17.75 -6.82 22.13
CA VAL A 209 -17.84 -7.41 20.80
C VAL A 209 -18.57 -6.46 19.83
N GLY A 210 -19.71 -5.90 20.25
CA GLY A 210 -20.47 -4.93 19.46
C GLY A 210 -19.64 -3.69 19.11
N LEU A 211 -18.89 -3.13 20.04
CA LEU A 211 -18.01 -1.97 19.81
C LEU A 211 -16.89 -2.28 18.80
N HIS A 212 -16.29 -3.47 18.86
CA HIS A 212 -15.31 -3.91 17.86
C HIS A 212 -15.91 -4.00 16.46
N LEU A 213 -17.13 -4.58 16.35
CA LEU A 213 -17.82 -4.70 15.08
C LEU A 213 -18.24 -3.34 14.52
N VAL A 214 -18.67 -2.40 15.36
CA VAL A 214 -19.01 -1.02 14.95
C VAL A 214 -17.78 -0.32 14.39
N ALA A 215 -16.63 -0.38 15.08
CA ALA A 215 -15.39 0.21 14.59
C ALA A 215 -14.96 -0.42 13.25
N ALA A 216 -15.01 -1.75 13.13
CA ALA A 216 -14.67 -2.48 11.91
C ALA A 216 -15.63 -2.14 10.74
N ALA A 217 -16.93 -2.01 11.01
CA ALA A 217 -17.94 -1.65 10.01
C ALA A 217 -17.76 -0.25 9.43
N VAL A 218 -17.16 0.67 10.17
CA VAL A 218 -16.81 2.01 9.69
C VAL A 218 -15.47 1.97 8.92
N MET A 219 -14.43 1.41 9.53
CA MET A 219 -13.07 1.50 9.02
C MET A 219 -12.82 0.64 7.79
N ILE A 220 -13.26 -0.63 7.80
CA ILE A 220 -12.95 -1.58 6.72
C ILE A 220 -13.56 -1.12 5.38
N PRO A 221 -14.84 -0.78 5.25
CA PRO A 221 -15.39 -0.34 3.98
C PRO A 221 -14.85 1.03 3.54
N ALA A 222 -14.62 1.97 4.47
CA ALA A 222 -14.07 3.27 4.13
C ALA A 222 -12.68 3.17 3.48
N LEU A 223 -11.76 2.43 4.12
CA LEU A 223 -10.40 2.25 3.59
C LEU A 223 -10.39 1.35 2.35
N THR A 224 -11.20 0.30 2.30
CA THR A 224 -11.29 -0.58 1.12
C THR A 224 -11.79 0.19 -0.11
N ARG A 225 -12.80 1.05 0.04
CA ARG A 225 -13.29 1.91 -1.06
C ARG A 225 -12.23 2.90 -1.51
N SER A 226 -11.52 3.52 -0.57
CA SER A 226 -10.42 4.45 -0.89
C SER A 226 -9.30 3.75 -1.67
N LEU A 227 -8.96 2.49 -1.31
CA LEU A 227 -7.96 1.68 -2.00
C LEU A 227 -8.40 1.21 -3.39
N ARG A 228 -9.71 1.03 -3.63
CA ARG A 228 -10.25 0.65 -4.96
C ARG A 228 -10.33 1.84 -5.91
N ALA A 229 -10.62 3.02 -5.39
CA ALA A 229 -10.81 4.23 -6.20
C ALA A 229 -9.49 4.94 -6.57
N GLY A 230 -8.36 4.36 -6.22
CA GLY A 230 -7.00 4.78 -6.59
C GLY A 230 -6.36 3.81 -7.51
#